data_a4af3244dd7dc9851f7c1d786b854344
#
_entry.id   a4af3244dd7dc9851f7c1d786b854344
#
_cell.length_a   1.000
_cell.length_b   1.000
_cell.length_c   1.000
_cell.angle_alpha   90.00
_cell.angle_beta   90.00
_cell.angle_gamma   90.00
#
_symmetry.space_group_name_H-M   'P 1'
#
loop_
_entity.id
_entity.type
_entity.pdbx_description
1 polymer ?
#
loop_
_entity_poly.entity_id
_entity_poly.type
_entity_poly.pdbx_seq_one_letter_code
_entity_poly.pdbx_strand_id
1 'polypeptide(L)'
;VSFQKVPTSSTADPAGILPAPVTLEPGAGTTVVADGTSVVADPALRPAARWWRRVTEDAFGLDLVPVPGGTAPADGIPPVVFAVDDDLPPSGYRLVVDDDGVRVGAADLDGAHAAAQTLRQLAGPAAFRRAPAGAGGPATLALPHVAITDHPRFAWRGVLLDVARHFLPKADVLRFVDLAAAHRLNVLQLHLTDDQGWRVEIARYPRLTEVGAWRRESGLGTWRAGVADGRPHGGFYTQDDLREIVAYARERGVTVVPEIDAPGHVEAAVAAYPELGTRKRPHEVRTTWGVSTEVLDPSEESLTFFRHVLDEVLEIFDAPFVAIGGDEVPTTLWRENPAIVARAQTLGLDDVAGLHGWFLARLAEHVASRRRRAVVWDEAFGPALPRDVVVTSWRGWAVGADALAAGHDVVMAPEQVVYLDHRGGDTPDEPVPVGFLTTLDDVYAFEPLPAELAGAADGTAAGPATAPAPGALLGGQAELWSEHLDSARRVDYAAFPRLAAFAEVMWSPEADRSPGSPAARAFHERLVAHHLPRLDAAGVEYRPLDGPHPWQTRPGVAGWPRDRAEELAAGGLRGVGGWVEGRDEDAGGPA
;
A
#
# COMPACT_ATOMS: atom_id res chain seq x y z
N VAL A 1 5.34 14.41 -32.83
CA VAL A 1 4.68 13.52 -31.88
C VAL A 1 3.34 13.17 -32.46
N SER A 2 3.20 11.95 -33.00
CA SER A 2 1.95 11.46 -33.59
C SER A 2 1.13 10.81 -32.48
N PHE A 3 0.07 11.48 -32.05
CA PHE A 3 -0.94 10.84 -31.21
C PHE A 3 -1.69 9.82 -32.06
N GLN A 4 -1.45 8.52 -31.84
CA GLN A 4 -2.30 7.49 -32.40
C GLN A 4 -3.70 7.64 -31.81
N LYS A 5 -4.70 7.89 -32.67
CA LYS A 5 -6.11 7.84 -32.28
C LYS A 5 -6.43 6.43 -31.85
N VAL A 6 -6.75 6.25 -30.56
CA VAL A 6 -7.36 5.03 -30.04
C VAL A 6 -8.72 4.83 -30.72
N PRO A 7 -9.03 3.66 -31.30
CA PRO A 7 -10.32 3.40 -31.91
C PRO A 7 -11.46 3.51 -30.87
N THR A 8 -12.47 4.26 -31.16
CA THR A 8 -13.61 4.58 -30.29
C THR A 8 -14.76 3.58 -30.38
N SER A 9 -14.53 2.29 -30.62
CA SER A 9 -15.56 1.24 -30.46
C SER A 9 -14.93 -0.14 -30.66
N SER A 10 -14.38 -0.73 -29.61
CA SER A 10 -14.27 -2.19 -29.51
C SER A 10 -14.94 -2.63 -28.23
N THR A 11 -15.83 -3.62 -28.30
CA THR A 11 -16.21 -4.42 -27.13
C THR A 11 -14.91 -4.83 -26.44
N ALA A 12 -14.79 -4.61 -25.12
CA ALA A 12 -13.60 -4.98 -24.40
C ALA A 12 -13.38 -6.50 -24.53
N ASP A 13 -12.13 -6.89 -24.75
CA ASP A 13 -11.75 -8.28 -24.76
C ASP A 13 -11.75 -8.81 -23.32
N PRO A 14 -12.55 -9.84 -22.98
CA PRO A 14 -12.53 -10.44 -21.64
C PRO A 14 -11.15 -10.90 -21.22
N ALA A 15 -10.30 -11.31 -22.15
CA ALA A 15 -8.93 -11.72 -21.87
C ALA A 15 -8.04 -10.58 -21.37
N GLY A 16 -8.48 -9.32 -21.50
CA GLY A 16 -7.76 -8.13 -21.04
C GLY A 16 -7.91 -7.78 -19.55
N ILE A 17 -8.47 -8.66 -18.72
CA ILE A 17 -8.62 -8.41 -17.27
C ILE A 17 -7.26 -8.51 -16.57
N LEU A 18 -6.99 -7.53 -15.70
CA LEU A 18 -5.79 -7.45 -14.87
C LEU A 18 -6.19 -6.98 -13.45
N PRO A 19 -5.84 -7.72 -12.39
CA PRO A 19 -5.17 -9.04 -12.33
C PRO A 19 -5.94 -10.13 -13.08
N ALA A 20 -5.19 -11.13 -13.62
CA ALA A 20 -5.79 -12.27 -14.31
C ALA A 20 -6.63 -13.12 -13.35
N PRO A 21 -7.89 -13.47 -13.71
CA PRO A 21 -8.72 -14.30 -12.86
C PRO A 21 -8.30 -15.78 -12.87
N VAL A 22 -8.75 -16.54 -11.87
CA VAL A 22 -8.48 -17.97 -11.75
C VAL A 22 -9.03 -18.74 -12.95
N THR A 23 -10.29 -18.46 -13.35
CA THR A 23 -10.88 -19.01 -14.58
C THR A 23 -11.61 -17.92 -15.35
N LEU A 24 -11.51 -18.00 -16.69
CA LEU A 24 -12.20 -17.12 -17.60
C LEU A 24 -12.60 -17.90 -18.85
N GLU A 25 -13.91 -17.95 -19.13
CA GLU A 25 -14.49 -18.61 -20.29
C GLU A 25 -15.23 -17.55 -21.12
N PRO A 26 -14.67 -17.13 -22.28
CA PRO A 26 -15.34 -16.20 -23.17
C PRO A 26 -16.61 -16.80 -23.77
N GLY A 27 -17.70 -16.03 -23.80
CA GLY A 27 -18.93 -16.36 -24.51
C GLY A 27 -19.05 -15.63 -25.84
N ALA A 28 -20.01 -16.03 -26.66
CA ALA A 28 -20.34 -15.33 -27.91
C ALA A 28 -21.50 -14.34 -27.66
N GLY A 29 -21.31 -13.06 -27.99
CA GLY A 29 -22.33 -12.04 -27.85
C GLY A 29 -22.01 -10.92 -26.87
N THR A 30 -22.98 -10.06 -26.63
CA THR A 30 -22.88 -8.93 -25.70
C THR A 30 -24.23 -8.66 -25.05
N THR A 31 -24.20 -8.28 -23.75
CA THR A 31 -25.35 -7.79 -23.01
C THR A 31 -25.28 -6.27 -22.95
N VAL A 32 -26.41 -5.60 -23.25
CA VAL A 32 -26.50 -4.14 -23.23
C VAL A 32 -27.07 -3.68 -21.89
N VAL A 33 -26.32 -2.85 -21.17
CA VAL A 33 -26.79 -2.08 -20.03
C VAL A 33 -27.17 -0.69 -20.53
N ALA A 34 -28.39 -0.27 -20.26
CA ALA A 34 -28.99 0.98 -20.76
C ALA A 34 -29.75 1.69 -19.63
N ASP A 35 -30.30 2.87 -19.94
CA ASP A 35 -31.20 3.58 -19.01
C ASP A 35 -32.36 2.68 -18.56
N GLY A 36 -32.64 2.71 -17.26
CA GLY A 36 -33.66 1.88 -16.64
C GLY A 36 -33.23 0.46 -16.28
N THR A 37 -31.99 0.03 -16.62
CA THR A 37 -31.47 -1.27 -16.18
C THR A 37 -31.51 -1.36 -14.66
N SER A 38 -32.16 -2.43 -14.15
CA SER A 38 -32.25 -2.72 -12.71
C SER A 38 -30.92 -3.23 -12.16
N VAL A 39 -30.44 -2.64 -11.07
CA VAL A 39 -29.31 -3.14 -10.28
C VAL A 39 -29.84 -3.71 -8.96
N VAL A 40 -29.95 -5.03 -8.90
CA VAL A 40 -30.48 -5.78 -7.76
C VAL A 40 -29.35 -6.20 -6.86
N ALA A 41 -29.44 -5.99 -5.55
CA ALA A 41 -28.38 -6.41 -4.63
C ALA A 41 -28.89 -6.90 -3.30
N ASP A 42 -28.36 -8.03 -2.85
CA ASP A 42 -28.53 -8.51 -1.48
C ASP A 42 -28.00 -7.47 -0.47
N PRO A 43 -28.61 -7.38 0.72
CA PRO A 43 -28.25 -6.36 1.71
C PRO A 43 -26.75 -6.27 2.02
N ALA A 44 -26.08 -7.42 2.13
CA ALA A 44 -24.66 -7.51 2.45
C ALA A 44 -23.76 -6.96 1.32
N LEU A 45 -24.18 -7.03 0.06
CA LEU A 45 -23.41 -6.66 -1.13
C LEU A 45 -23.78 -5.28 -1.70
N ARG A 46 -24.76 -4.57 -1.12
CA ARG A 46 -25.21 -3.26 -1.57
C ARG A 46 -24.11 -2.21 -1.72
N PRO A 47 -23.08 -2.14 -0.84
CA PRO A 47 -22.02 -1.16 -1.02
C PRO A 47 -21.28 -1.32 -2.36
N ALA A 48 -20.91 -2.54 -2.76
CA ALA A 48 -20.23 -2.83 -4.02
C ALA A 48 -21.13 -2.54 -5.23
N ALA A 49 -22.39 -2.99 -5.20
CA ALA A 49 -23.36 -2.72 -6.26
C ALA A 49 -23.63 -1.21 -6.43
N ARG A 50 -23.76 -0.46 -5.33
CA ARG A 50 -23.92 0.99 -5.33
C ARG A 50 -22.70 1.70 -5.92
N TRP A 51 -21.48 1.25 -5.53
CA TRP A 51 -20.24 1.80 -6.08
C TRP A 51 -20.17 1.57 -7.59
N TRP A 52 -20.39 0.32 -8.07
CA TRP A 52 -20.38 0.00 -9.50
C TRP A 52 -21.41 0.81 -10.29
N ARG A 53 -22.63 0.92 -9.76
CA ARG A 53 -23.70 1.72 -10.36
C ARG A 53 -23.24 3.17 -10.57
N ARG A 54 -22.74 3.83 -9.52
CA ARG A 54 -22.28 5.23 -9.58
C ARG A 54 -21.19 5.46 -10.61
N VAL A 55 -20.12 4.64 -10.57
CA VAL A 55 -19.01 4.82 -11.52
C VAL A 55 -19.43 4.55 -12.96
N THR A 56 -20.44 3.70 -13.18
CA THR A 56 -21.00 3.41 -14.49
C THR A 56 -21.91 4.54 -14.97
N GLU A 57 -22.76 5.05 -14.09
CA GLU A 57 -23.60 6.24 -14.36
C GLU A 57 -22.73 7.44 -14.74
N ASP A 58 -21.71 7.74 -13.95
CA ASP A 58 -20.79 8.85 -14.20
C ASP A 58 -20.03 8.69 -15.52
N ALA A 59 -19.50 7.51 -15.81
CA ALA A 59 -18.66 7.28 -16.99
C ALA A 59 -19.45 7.26 -18.32
N PHE A 60 -20.68 6.76 -18.29
CA PHE A 60 -21.50 6.55 -19.49
C PHE A 60 -22.73 7.47 -19.60
N GLY A 61 -23.09 8.18 -18.52
CA GLY A 61 -24.28 9.02 -18.48
C GLY A 61 -25.59 8.20 -18.42
N LEU A 62 -25.52 7.02 -17.80
CA LEU A 62 -26.66 6.11 -17.63
C LEU A 62 -27.47 6.47 -16.38
N ASP A 63 -28.77 6.15 -16.38
CA ASP A 63 -29.65 6.19 -15.21
C ASP A 63 -30.06 4.75 -14.85
N LEU A 64 -29.38 4.17 -13.85
CA LEU A 64 -29.57 2.78 -13.42
C LEU A 64 -30.46 2.72 -12.16
N VAL A 65 -31.40 1.78 -12.13
CA VAL A 65 -32.41 1.68 -11.07
C VAL A 65 -31.97 0.74 -9.97
N PRO A 66 -31.68 1.24 -8.74
CA PRO A 66 -31.35 0.36 -7.61
C PRO A 66 -32.59 -0.38 -7.11
N VAL A 67 -32.49 -1.71 -7.00
CA VAL A 67 -33.58 -2.60 -6.55
C VAL A 67 -33.10 -3.44 -5.38
N PRO A 68 -33.88 -3.56 -4.29
CA PRO A 68 -33.54 -4.47 -3.17
C PRO A 68 -33.50 -5.93 -3.61
N GLY A 69 -32.57 -6.72 -3.03
CA GLY A 69 -32.52 -8.17 -3.24
C GLY A 69 -33.86 -8.85 -2.91
N GLY A 70 -34.21 -9.88 -3.68
CA GLY A 70 -35.48 -10.57 -3.57
C GLY A 70 -36.67 -9.87 -4.26
N THR A 71 -36.48 -8.69 -4.86
CA THR A 71 -37.48 -7.99 -5.66
C THR A 71 -37.27 -8.32 -7.15
N ALA A 72 -38.33 -8.58 -7.88
CA ALA A 72 -38.24 -8.80 -9.32
C ALA A 72 -37.76 -7.53 -10.05
N PRO A 73 -36.81 -7.65 -11.00
CA PRO A 73 -36.40 -6.54 -11.84
C PRO A 73 -37.53 -6.09 -12.74
N ALA A 74 -37.37 -4.91 -13.37
CA ALA A 74 -38.33 -4.44 -14.37
C ALA A 74 -38.35 -5.38 -15.58
N ASP A 75 -39.54 -5.61 -16.12
CA ASP A 75 -39.72 -6.49 -17.27
C ASP A 75 -39.04 -5.93 -18.55
N GLY A 76 -38.39 -6.81 -19.30
CA GLY A 76 -37.89 -6.55 -20.65
C GLY A 76 -36.47 -5.96 -20.77
N ILE A 77 -35.79 -5.65 -19.67
CA ILE A 77 -34.38 -5.23 -19.67
C ILE A 77 -33.57 -6.20 -18.80
N PRO A 78 -32.51 -6.86 -19.35
CA PRO A 78 -31.65 -7.75 -18.55
C PRO A 78 -31.05 -7.03 -17.33
N PRO A 79 -31.20 -7.57 -16.11
CA PRO A 79 -30.73 -6.90 -14.90
C PRO A 79 -29.25 -7.12 -14.63
N VAL A 80 -28.71 -6.33 -13.69
CA VAL A 80 -27.44 -6.59 -13.02
C VAL A 80 -27.75 -7.03 -11.59
N VAL A 81 -27.33 -8.24 -11.20
CA VAL A 81 -27.68 -8.85 -9.92
C VAL A 81 -26.42 -9.14 -9.10
N PHE A 82 -26.41 -8.72 -7.86
CA PHE A 82 -25.40 -9.07 -6.85
C PHE A 82 -26.05 -9.92 -5.76
N ALA A 83 -25.68 -11.18 -5.68
CA ALA A 83 -26.19 -12.14 -4.71
C ALA A 83 -25.08 -12.80 -3.90
N VAL A 84 -25.35 -13.15 -2.64
CA VAL A 84 -24.42 -13.93 -1.82
C VAL A 84 -24.31 -15.35 -2.38
N ASP A 85 -23.09 -15.88 -2.46
CA ASP A 85 -22.75 -17.24 -2.89
C ASP A 85 -21.83 -17.87 -1.84
N ASP A 86 -22.40 -18.60 -0.89
CA ASP A 86 -21.70 -19.19 0.25
C ASP A 86 -20.79 -20.37 -0.14
N ASP A 87 -20.83 -20.83 -1.39
CA ASP A 87 -19.97 -21.91 -1.90
C ASP A 87 -18.58 -21.42 -2.35
N LEU A 88 -18.36 -20.11 -2.34
CA LEU A 88 -17.09 -19.48 -2.75
C LEU A 88 -16.12 -19.33 -1.58
N PRO A 89 -14.81 -19.35 -1.84
CA PRO A 89 -13.82 -19.04 -0.81
C PRO A 89 -13.90 -17.56 -0.40
N PRO A 90 -13.32 -17.17 0.76
CA PRO A 90 -13.29 -15.78 1.21
C PRO A 90 -12.78 -14.82 0.12
N SER A 91 -13.43 -13.68 -0.05
CA SER A 91 -13.20 -12.68 -1.09
C SER A 91 -13.36 -13.21 -2.53
N GLY A 92 -13.91 -14.42 -2.69
CA GLY A 92 -14.18 -15.03 -3.99
C GLY A 92 -15.46 -14.50 -4.64
N TYR A 93 -15.50 -14.57 -5.97
CA TYR A 93 -16.68 -14.23 -6.75
C TYR A 93 -16.83 -15.11 -8.00
N ARG A 94 -18.08 -15.19 -8.46
CA ARG A 94 -18.48 -15.73 -9.77
C ARG A 94 -19.20 -14.60 -10.52
N LEU A 95 -18.81 -14.39 -11.77
CA LEU A 95 -19.43 -13.40 -12.64
C LEU A 95 -19.85 -14.08 -13.94
N VAL A 96 -21.11 -13.93 -14.30
CA VAL A 96 -21.66 -14.39 -15.57
C VAL A 96 -22.33 -13.23 -16.28
N VAL A 97 -21.96 -13.01 -17.54
CA VAL A 97 -22.60 -12.07 -18.45
C VAL A 97 -23.11 -12.86 -19.65
N ASP A 98 -24.41 -12.87 -19.88
CA ASP A 98 -25.08 -13.56 -20.98
C ASP A 98 -26.37 -12.85 -21.40
N ASP A 99 -27.20 -13.48 -22.26
CA ASP A 99 -28.45 -12.89 -22.75
C ASP A 99 -29.48 -12.57 -21.65
N ASP A 100 -29.40 -13.26 -20.49
CA ASP A 100 -30.26 -13.05 -19.32
C ASP A 100 -29.80 -11.87 -18.43
N GLY A 101 -28.63 -11.29 -18.70
CA GLY A 101 -28.07 -10.16 -17.97
C GLY A 101 -26.74 -10.41 -17.32
N VAL A 102 -26.47 -9.68 -16.22
CA VAL A 102 -25.23 -9.76 -15.43
C VAL A 102 -25.54 -10.36 -14.06
N ARG A 103 -24.85 -11.43 -13.70
CA ARG A 103 -24.99 -12.09 -12.42
C ARG A 103 -23.65 -12.15 -11.70
N VAL A 104 -23.57 -11.55 -10.52
CA VAL A 104 -22.44 -11.61 -9.58
C VAL A 104 -22.88 -12.43 -8.38
N GLY A 105 -22.25 -13.59 -8.18
CA GLY A 105 -22.24 -14.30 -6.89
C GLY A 105 -20.97 -13.97 -6.15
N ALA A 106 -21.03 -13.60 -4.86
CA ALA A 106 -19.85 -13.30 -4.07
C ALA A 106 -19.95 -13.88 -2.66
N ALA A 107 -18.82 -14.39 -2.14
CA ALA A 107 -18.75 -14.93 -0.78
C ALA A 107 -19.03 -13.85 0.28
N ASP A 108 -18.57 -12.65 0.01
CA ASP A 108 -18.59 -11.52 0.94
C ASP A 108 -18.53 -10.18 0.18
N LEU A 109 -18.46 -9.08 0.92
CA LEU A 109 -18.39 -7.74 0.35
C LEU A 109 -17.10 -7.50 -0.45
N ASP A 110 -15.97 -8.08 -0.04
CA ASP A 110 -14.67 -7.93 -0.73
C ASP A 110 -14.70 -8.64 -2.09
N GLY A 111 -15.26 -9.85 -2.15
CA GLY A 111 -15.52 -10.56 -3.40
C GLY A 111 -16.45 -9.77 -4.33
N ALA A 112 -17.49 -9.14 -3.80
CA ALA A 112 -18.39 -8.28 -4.57
C ALA A 112 -17.70 -7.02 -5.11
N HIS A 113 -16.79 -6.39 -4.34
CA HIS A 113 -15.97 -5.28 -4.83
C HIS A 113 -15.02 -5.73 -5.94
N ALA A 114 -14.38 -6.90 -5.80
CA ALA A 114 -13.51 -7.46 -6.84
C ALA A 114 -14.30 -7.73 -8.14
N ALA A 115 -15.51 -8.31 -8.04
CA ALA A 115 -16.40 -8.51 -9.19
C ALA A 115 -16.82 -7.19 -9.84
N ALA A 116 -17.12 -6.17 -9.04
CA ALA A 116 -17.48 -4.84 -9.53
C ALA A 116 -16.34 -4.18 -10.32
N GLN A 117 -15.07 -4.35 -9.86
CA GLN A 117 -13.90 -3.91 -10.61
C GLN A 117 -13.72 -4.71 -11.92
N THR A 118 -14.00 -6.00 -11.91
CA THR A 118 -13.99 -6.83 -13.13
C THR A 118 -15.04 -6.35 -14.14
N LEU A 119 -16.26 -6.08 -13.69
CA LEU A 119 -17.31 -5.49 -14.55
C LEU A 119 -16.88 -4.13 -15.14
N ARG A 120 -16.23 -3.29 -14.33
CA ARG A 120 -15.66 -2.03 -14.80
C ARG A 120 -14.62 -2.23 -15.89
N GLN A 121 -13.75 -3.24 -15.74
CA GLN A 121 -12.74 -3.57 -16.76
C GLN A 121 -13.37 -4.11 -18.04
N LEU A 122 -14.41 -4.95 -17.95
CA LEU A 122 -15.18 -5.46 -19.10
C LEU A 122 -15.90 -4.35 -19.86
N ALA A 123 -16.19 -3.24 -19.21
CA ALA A 123 -16.75 -2.04 -19.86
C ALA A 123 -15.70 -1.22 -20.65
N GLY A 124 -14.44 -1.62 -20.62
CA GLY A 124 -13.34 -1.01 -21.36
C GLY A 124 -12.81 0.30 -20.75
N PRO A 125 -11.88 0.98 -21.43
CA PRO A 125 -11.21 2.18 -20.90
C PRO A 125 -12.18 3.33 -20.57
N ALA A 126 -13.30 3.45 -21.31
CA ALA A 126 -14.30 4.50 -21.07
C ALA A 126 -14.86 4.48 -19.64
N ALA A 127 -14.99 3.29 -19.02
CA ALA A 127 -15.46 3.13 -17.65
C ALA A 127 -14.54 3.74 -16.58
N PHE A 128 -13.33 4.13 -16.96
CA PHE A 128 -12.36 4.77 -16.05
C PHE A 128 -12.41 6.31 -16.13
N ARG A 129 -13.25 6.87 -16.99
CA ARG A 129 -13.50 8.31 -17.07
C ARG A 129 -14.46 8.75 -15.96
N ARG A 130 -14.42 10.05 -15.63
CA ARG A 130 -15.26 10.67 -14.61
C ARG A 130 -16.52 11.32 -15.21
N ALA A 131 -16.67 11.29 -16.53
CA ALA A 131 -17.81 11.82 -17.25
C ALA A 131 -17.87 11.18 -18.66
N PRO A 132 -19.03 11.15 -19.31
CA PRO A 132 -19.18 10.65 -20.66
C PRO A 132 -18.31 11.44 -21.64
N ALA A 133 -17.59 10.73 -22.53
CA ALA A 133 -16.71 11.34 -23.53
C ALA A 133 -17.38 11.41 -24.94
N GLY A 134 -18.61 10.91 -25.11
CA GLY A 134 -19.33 10.84 -26.38
C GLY A 134 -20.28 12.00 -26.61
N ALA A 135 -20.41 12.43 -27.85
CA ALA A 135 -21.40 13.42 -28.27
C ALA A 135 -22.71 12.73 -28.70
N GLY A 136 -23.75 12.83 -27.85
CA GLY A 136 -25.14 12.78 -28.25
C GLY A 136 -25.65 11.50 -28.94
N GLY A 137 -25.91 10.46 -28.19
CA GLY A 137 -26.71 9.27 -28.54
C GLY A 137 -27.28 8.67 -27.26
N PRO A 138 -28.18 7.68 -27.33
CA PRO A 138 -28.63 6.98 -26.13
C PRO A 138 -27.41 6.37 -25.43
N ALA A 139 -27.27 6.66 -24.14
CA ALA A 139 -26.21 6.11 -23.33
C ALA A 139 -26.39 4.59 -23.22
N THR A 140 -25.41 3.82 -23.64
CA THR A 140 -25.41 2.35 -23.53
C THR A 140 -24.04 1.84 -23.22
N LEU A 141 -23.97 0.74 -22.46
CA LEU A 141 -22.76 -0.01 -22.16
C LEU A 141 -22.95 -1.44 -22.67
N ALA A 142 -22.10 -1.88 -23.60
CA ALA A 142 -22.07 -3.27 -24.06
C ALA A 142 -21.00 -4.05 -23.28
N LEU A 143 -21.42 -5.11 -22.58
CA LEU A 143 -20.57 -6.03 -21.87
C LEU A 143 -20.43 -7.33 -22.66
N PRO A 144 -19.20 -7.84 -22.90
CA PRO A 144 -19.01 -9.10 -23.60
C PRO A 144 -19.53 -10.26 -22.76
N HIS A 145 -20.09 -11.30 -23.40
CA HIS A 145 -20.49 -12.52 -22.72
C HIS A 145 -19.25 -13.24 -22.17
N VAL A 146 -19.31 -13.63 -20.90
CA VAL A 146 -18.19 -14.27 -20.22
C VAL A 146 -18.68 -14.98 -18.95
N ALA A 147 -18.00 -16.06 -18.57
CA ALA A 147 -18.11 -16.65 -17.25
C ALA A 147 -16.74 -16.61 -16.56
N ILE A 148 -16.71 -16.09 -15.34
CA ILE A 148 -15.49 -15.93 -14.53
C ILE A 148 -15.73 -16.51 -13.14
N THR A 149 -14.78 -17.29 -12.62
CA THR A 149 -14.69 -17.64 -11.20
C THR A 149 -13.32 -17.22 -10.71
N ASP A 150 -13.28 -16.50 -9.59
CA ASP A 150 -12.06 -15.83 -9.18
C ASP A 150 -12.00 -15.63 -7.66
N HIS A 151 -10.80 -15.59 -7.11
CA HIS A 151 -10.51 -15.29 -5.71
C HIS A 151 -9.05 -14.88 -5.54
N PRO A 152 -8.69 -14.12 -4.49
CA PRO A 152 -7.31 -13.72 -4.26
C PRO A 152 -6.44 -14.89 -3.78
N ARG A 153 -5.15 -14.84 -4.12
CA ARG A 153 -4.11 -15.73 -3.59
C ARG A 153 -3.79 -15.40 -2.14
N PHE A 154 -3.76 -14.10 -1.77
CA PHE A 154 -3.41 -13.62 -0.43
C PHE A 154 -4.51 -12.72 0.15
N ALA A 155 -4.67 -12.80 1.47
CA ALA A 155 -5.62 -11.97 2.22
C ALA A 155 -5.16 -10.50 2.34
N TRP A 156 -3.85 -10.28 2.54
CA TRP A 156 -3.24 -8.95 2.58
C TRP A 156 -2.61 -8.60 1.23
N ARG A 157 -3.16 -7.63 0.55
CA ARG A 157 -2.66 -7.08 -0.70
C ARG A 157 -2.50 -5.59 -0.51
N GLY A 158 -1.36 -5.23 0.11
CA GLY A 158 -1.12 -3.90 0.65
C GLY A 158 -0.37 -2.97 -0.28
N VAL A 159 -0.58 -1.69 -0.07
CA VAL A 159 0.30 -0.62 -0.52
C VAL A 159 0.44 0.40 0.59
N LEU A 160 1.70 0.84 0.86
CA LEU A 160 1.96 1.97 1.73
C LEU A 160 2.02 3.24 0.90
N LEU A 161 1.43 4.31 1.42
CA LEU A 161 1.56 5.67 0.92
C LEU A 161 2.13 6.57 2.01
N ASP A 162 3.36 7.02 1.80
CA ASP A 162 4.00 7.99 2.68
C ASP A 162 3.45 9.40 2.40
N VAL A 163 2.83 9.99 3.40
CA VAL A 163 2.34 11.37 3.40
C VAL A 163 3.09 12.24 4.40
N ALA A 164 4.05 11.65 5.10
CA ALA A 164 4.86 12.34 6.11
C ALA A 164 6.03 13.11 5.48
N ARG A 165 6.83 12.45 4.62
CA ARG A 165 7.96 13.12 3.95
C ARG A 165 7.46 14.18 2.98
N HIS A 166 6.48 13.87 2.13
CA HIS A 166 5.74 14.89 1.38
C HIS A 166 4.24 14.75 1.60
N PHE A 167 3.63 15.81 2.11
CA PHE A 167 2.19 15.86 2.35
C PHE A 167 1.42 15.85 1.03
N LEU A 168 0.48 14.92 0.92
CA LEU A 168 -0.48 14.84 -0.18
C LEU A 168 -1.84 15.36 0.31
N PRO A 169 -2.46 16.31 -0.37
CA PRO A 169 -3.82 16.76 -0.04
C PRO A 169 -4.82 15.59 -0.02
N LYS A 170 -5.85 15.67 0.82
CA LYS A 170 -6.90 14.65 0.94
C LYS A 170 -7.44 14.17 -0.42
N ALA A 171 -7.65 15.09 -1.37
CA ALA A 171 -8.15 14.74 -2.70
C ALA A 171 -7.24 13.76 -3.44
N ASP A 172 -5.92 13.86 -3.27
CA ASP A 172 -4.95 12.96 -3.88
C ASP A 172 -4.95 11.59 -3.20
N VAL A 173 -5.13 11.55 -1.87
CA VAL A 173 -5.29 10.30 -1.12
C VAL A 173 -6.57 9.57 -1.54
N LEU A 174 -7.71 10.27 -1.65
CA LEU A 174 -8.98 9.69 -2.14
C LEU A 174 -8.82 9.13 -3.55
N ARG A 175 -8.11 9.86 -4.43
CA ARG A 175 -7.79 9.38 -5.79
C ARG A 175 -6.91 8.13 -5.75
N PHE A 176 -5.93 8.08 -4.86
CA PHE A 176 -5.04 6.91 -4.71
C PHE A 176 -5.81 5.68 -4.20
N VAL A 177 -6.77 5.86 -3.30
CA VAL A 177 -7.71 4.80 -2.88
C VAL A 177 -8.47 4.23 -4.09
N ASP A 178 -8.96 5.07 -5.01
CA ASP A 178 -9.61 4.60 -6.25
C ASP A 178 -8.65 3.75 -7.11
N LEU A 179 -7.38 4.15 -7.19
CA LEU A 179 -6.37 3.40 -7.95
C LEU A 179 -6.01 2.08 -7.28
N ALA A 180 -5.82 2.05 -5.97
CA ALA A 180 -5.57 0.82 -5.20
C ALA A 180 -6.73 -0.18 -5.38
N ALA A 181 -7.97 0.27 -5.21
CA ALA A 181 -9.17 -0.55 -5.41
C ALA A 181 -9.28 -1.08 -6.85
N ALA A 182 -8.96 -0.26 -7.87
CA ALA A 182 -8.98 -0.67 -9.27
C ALA A 182 -8.01 -1.83 -9.56
N HIS A 183 -6.97 -1.97 -8.75
CA HIS A 183 -5.98 -3.05 -8.79
C HIS A 183 -6.26 -4.17 -7.78
N ARG A 184 -7.45 -4.18 -7.13
CA ARG A 184 -7.85 -5.17 -6.11
C ARG A 184 -6.92 -5.24 -4.89
N LEU A 185 -6.17 -4.17 -4.63
CA LEU A 185 -5.48 -3.98 -3.36
C LEU A 185 -6.51 -3.62 -2.31
N ASN A 186 -6.43 -4.28 -1.14
CA ASN A 186 -7.43 -4.14 -0.09
C ASN A 186 -6.89 -3.51 1.19
N VAL A 187 -5.60 -3.19 1.25
CA VAL A 187 -4.98 -2.50 2.38
C VAL A 187 -4.20 -1.29 1.87
N LEU A 188 -4.50 -0.12 2.43
CA LEU A 188 -3.70 1.09 2.30
C LEU A 188 -3.09 1.41 3.66
N GLN A 189 -1.79 1.16 3.83
CA GLN A 189 -1.06 1.67 4.99
C GLN A 189 -0.74 3.13 4.74
N LEU A 190 -1.22 4.01 5.61
CA LEU A 190 -1.02 5.45 5.52
C LEU A 190 0.04 5.85 6.53
N HIS A 191 1.25 6.14 6.05
CA HIS A 191 2.40 6.54 6.87
C HIS A 191 2.26 8.01 7.25
N LEU A 192 1.72 8.26 8.46
CA LEU A 192 1.21 9.56 8.89
C LEU A 192 2.24 10.41 9.64
N THR A 193 3.32 9.80 10.13
CA THR A 193 4.29 10.49 10.99
C THR A 193 5.71 10.04 10.71
N ASP A 194 6.62 11.01 10.63
CA ASP A 194 8.04 10.78 10.42
C ASP A 194 8.86 12.01 10.88
N ASP A 195 10.17 11.97 10.71
CA ASP A 195 11.11 13.05 11.06
C ASP A 195 10.76 14.39 10.40
N GLN A 196 10.27 14.35 9.15
CA GLN A 196 10.01 15.52 8.33
C GLN A 196 8.57 16.03 8.39
N GLY A 197 7.69 15.35 9.14
CA GLY A 197 6.32 15.81 9.27
C GLY A 197 5.40 14.89 10.07
N TRP A 198 4.53 15.52 10.83
CA TRP A 198 3.41 14.92 11.55
C TRP A 198 2.09 15.28 10.86
N ARG A 199 1.31 14.30 10.38
CA ARG A 199 0.18 14.56 9.48
C ARG A 199 -1.20 14.28 10.06
N VAL A 200 -1.30 13.87 11.31
CA VAL A 200 -2.57 13.54 11.96
C VAL A 200 -2.88 14.50 13.09
N GLU A 201 -4.08 15.09 13.06
CA GLU A 201 -4.57 15.93 14.16
C GLU A 201 -4.83 15.08 15.41
N ILE A 202 -4.18 15.46 16.52
CA ILE A 202 -4.39 14.90 17.86
C ILE A 202 -4.89 16.02 18.77
N ALA A 203 -6.17 15.97 19.11
CA ALA A 203 -6.82 17.05 19.85
C ALA A 203 -6.16 17.32 21.21
N ARG A 204 -5.65 16.28 21.85
CA ARG A 204 -4.92 16.37 23.12
C ARG A 204 -3.55 17.05 22.97
N TYR A 205 -2.92 16.96 21.81
CA TYR A 205 -1.56 17.45 21.55
C TYR A 205 -1.50 18.35 20.31
N PRO A 206 -2.11 19.55 20.35
CA PRO A 206 -2.27 20.41 19.16
C PRO A 206 -0.95 20.84 18.52
N ARG A 207 0.15 20.96 19.30
CA ARG A 207 1.45 21.35 18.75
C ARG A 207 2.01 20.32 17.76
N LEU A 208 1.53 19.06 17.75
CA LEU A 208 1.91 18.09 16.74
C LEU A 208 1.59 18.57 15.32
N THR A 209 0.46 19.27 15.15
CA THR A 209 0.07 19.84 13.85
C THR A 209 0.41 21.34 13.73
N GLU A 210 0.46 22.08 14.83
CA GLU A 210 0.86 23.50 14.80
C GLU A 210 2.35 23.68 14.49
N VAL A 211 3.21 22.75 14.94
CA VAL A 211 4.67 22.76 14.78
C VAL A 211 5.13 21.60 13.91
N GLY A 212 4.82 20.36 14.31
CA GLY A 212 5.32 19.14 13.69
C GLY A 212 4.88 18.91 12.24
N ALA A 213 3.79 19.57 11.81
CA ALA A 213 3.31 19.44 10.42
C ALA A 213 4.04 20.36 9.42
N TRP A 214 4.97 21.19 9.85
CA TRP A 214 5.57 22.23 9.02
C TRP A 214 7.09 22.23 9.08
N ARG A 215 7.75 22.31 7.93
CA ARG A 215 9.19 22.51 7.82
C ARG A 215 9.52 23.67 6.88
N ARG A 216 10.67 24.30 7.08
CA ARG A 216 11.05 25.53 6.35
C ARG A 216 11.42 25.28 4.87
N GLU A 217 11.90 24.08 4.55
CA GLU A 217 12.34 23.65 3.22
C GLU A 217 12.45 22.13 3.13
N SER A 218 12.68 21.58 1.93
CA SER A 218 12.89 20.16 1.72
C SER A 218 14.20 19.89 1.00
N GLY A 219 14.93 18.84 1.39
CA GLY A 219 16.09 18.36 0.66
C GLY A 219 15.75 17.98 -0.79
N LEU A 220 16.66 18.25 -1.72
CA LEU A 220 16.54 17.87 -3.12
C LEU A 220 17.52 16.77 -3.49
N GLY A 221 16.98 15.62 -3.89
CA GLY A 221 17.79 14.46 -4.26
C GLY A 221 18.53 13.86 -3.07
N THR A 222 19.74 13.36 -3.30
CA THR A 222 20.53 12.73 -2.25
C THR A 222 20.86 13.73 -1.13
N TRP A 223 20.68 13.30 0.12
CA TRP A 223 21.07 14.05 1.31
C TRP A 223 22.56 14.50 1.31
N ARG A 224 23.41 13.74 0.62
CA ARG A 224 24.85 14.05 0.45
C ARG A 224 25.10 15.32 -0.36
N ALA A 225 24.17 15.74 -1.20
CA ALA A 225 24.31 16.95 -2.01
C ALA A 225 24.15 18.24 -1.19
N GLY A 226 23.51 18.17 -0.01
CA GLY A 226 23.27 19.34 0.84
C GLY A 226 22.44 20.44 0.16
N VAL A 227 21.62 20.08 -0.84
CA VAL A 227 20.79 21.01 -1.61
C VAL A 227 19.35 20.95 -1.09
N ALA A 228 18.73 22.11 -0.91
CA ALA A 228 17.32 22.23 -0.54
C ALA A 228 16.56 23.07 -1.56
N ASP A 229 15.23 22.92 -1.55
CA ASP A 229 14.33 23.63 -2.47
C ASP A 229 14.02 25.08 -2.02
N GLY A 230 14.36 25.41 -0.77
CA GLY A 230 14.10 26.73 -0.16
C GLY A 230 12.62 27.08 -0.02
N ARG A 231 11.73 26.08 -0.01
CA ARG A 231 10.27 26.27 0.06
C ARG A 231 9.71 25.65 1.34
N PRO A 232 8.93 26.40 2.13
CA PRO A 232 8.18 25.81 3.23
C PRO A 232 7.27 24.68 2.73
N HIS A 233 7.27 23.56 3.44
CA HIS A 233 6.42 22.41 3.14
C HIS A 233 5.65 22.00 4.39
N GLY A 234 4.40 21.54 4.19
CA GLY A 234 3.61 21.03 5.30
C GLY A 234 2.15 20.84 4.96
N GLY A 235 1.42 20.43 5.96
CA GLY A 235 0.01 20.10 5.93
C GLY A 235 -0.28 18.95 6.88
N PHE A 236 -1.54 18.78 7.20
CA PHE A 236 -2.03 17.68 8.03
C PHE A 236 -3.49 17.38 7.67
N TYR A 237 -3.97 16.24 8.09
CA TYR A 237 -5.36 15.87 8.01
C TYR A 237 -6.03 16.14 9.36
N THR A 238 -7.17 16.81 9.32
CA THR A 238 -8.07 16.87 10.48
C THR A 238 -8.63 15.49 10.78
N GLN A 239 -9.11 15.26 11.99
CA GLN A 239 -9.78 14.00 12.31
C GLN A 239 -10.97 13.73 11.39
N ASP A 240 -11.68 14.76 10.95
CA ASP A 240 -12.80 14.61 10.01
C ASP A 240 -12.32 14.28 8.59
N ASP A 241 -11.19 14.80 8.14
CA ASP A 241 -10.57 14.41 6.88
C ASP A 241 -10.21 12.92 6.87
N LEU A 242 -9.64 12.43 7.98
CA LEU A 242 -9.28 11.02 8.13
C LEU A 242 -10.52 10.11 8.19
N ARG A 243 -11.57 10.52 8.89
CA ARG A 243 -12.86 9.80 8.89
C ARG A 243 -13.46 9.72 7.49
N GLU A 244 -13.35 10.80 6.70
CA GLU A 244 -13.78 10.80 5.28
C GLU A 244 -12.94 9.82 4.46
N ILE A 245 -11.61 9.83 4.58
CA ILE A 245 -10.71 8.89 3.90
C ILE A 245 -11.09 7.44 4.24
N VAL A 246 -11.27 7.11 5.51
CA VAL A 246 -11.67 5.77 5.96
C VAL A 246 -13.02 5.35 5.39
N ALA A 247 -14.02 6.22 5.45
CA ALA A 247 -15.34 5.93 4.90
C ALA A 247 -15.32 5.73 3.38
N TYR A 248 -14.55 6.56 2.67
CA TYR A 248 -14.37 6.49 1.22
C TYR A 248 -13.67 5.20 0.79
N ALA A 249 -12.62 4.81 1.50
CA ALA A 249 -11.88 3.58 1.25
C ALA A 249 -12.74 2.33 1.49
N ARG A 250 -13.51 2.30 2.59
CA ARG A 250 -14.44 1.22 2.91
C ARG A 250 -15.50 1.00 1.82
N GLU A 251 -16.04 2.07 1.22
CA GLU A 251 -16.96 1.96 0.08
C GLU A 251 -16.34 1.31 -1.16
N ARG A 252 -15.01 1.10 -1.17
CA ARG A 252 -14.23 0.52 -2.28
C ARG A 252 -13.56 -0.80 -1.93
N GLY A 253 -13.83 -1.35 -0.74
CA GLY A 253 -13.19 -2.58 -0.27
C GLY A 253 -11.72 -2.37 0.13
N VAL A 254 -11.32 -1.16 0.53
CA VAL A 254 -9.96 -0.86 0.99
C VAL A 254 -10.00 -0.51 2.48
N THR A 255 -9.18 -1.21 3.26
CA THR A 255 -8.94 -0.93 4.68
C THR A 255 -7.77 0.03 4.81
N VAL A 256 -7.95 1.15 5.50
CA VAL A 256 -6.86 2.09 5.79
C VAL A 256 -6.23 1.74 7.12
N VAL A 257 -4.97 1.31 7.08
CA VAL A 257 -4.15 1.01 8.28
C VAL A 257 -3.31 2.24 8.59
N PRO A 258 -3.55 2.95 9.71
CA PRO A 258 -2.73 4.09 10.09
C PRO A 258 -1.39 3.62 10.61
N GLU A 259 -0.34 4.38 10.32
CA GLU A 259 0.97 4.21 10.93
C GLU A 259 1.37 5.43 11.73
N ILE A 260 1.75 5.20 12.99
CA ILE A 260 2.32 6.16 13.92
C ILE A 260 3.66 5.60 14.39
N ASP A 261 4.72 6.06 13.79
CA ASP A 261 6.05 5.49 14.01
C ASP A 261 6.65 5.89 15.36
N ALA A 262 7.30 4.94 16.02
CA ALA A 262 8.04 5.09 17.26
C ALA A 262 8.97 3.87 17.51
N PRO A 263 10.10 4.02 18.23
CA PRO A 263 10.66 5.22 18.84
C PRO A 263 11.62 5.97 17.93
N GLY A 264 11.91 5.50 16.71
CA GLY A 264 12.57 6.21 15.60
C GLY A 264 11.56 7.06 14.83
N HIS A 265 12.03 7.78 13.79
CA HIS A 265 11.20 8.57 12.86
C HIS A 265 10.25 9.56 13.56
N VAL A 266 10.73 10.22 14.62
CA VAL A 266 9.91 11.01 15.55
C VAL A 266 10.32 12.48 15.64
N GLU A 267 11.26 12.94 14.82
CA GLU A 267 11.86 14.28 14.98
C GLU A 267 10.82 15.39 14.88
N ALA A 268 9.77 15.21 14.05
CA ALA A 268 8.67 16.17 13.99
C ALA A 268 7.85 16.23 15.30
N ALA A 269 7.63 15.09 15.96
CA ALA A 269 6.97 15.03 17.27
C ALA A 269 7.85 15.67 18.36
N VAL A 270 9.17 15.39 18.33
CA VAL A 270 10.12 15.96 19.27
C VAL A 270 10.31 17.47 19.04
N ALA A 271 10.26 17.96 17.80
CA ALA A 271 10.24 19.41 17.52
C ALA A 271 9.00 20.09 18.15
N ALA A 272 7.86 19.42 18.13
CA ALA A 272 6.64 19.90 18.77
C ALA A 272 6.69 19.80 20.31
N TYR A 273 7.23 18.72 20.85
CA TYR A 273 7.32 18.38 22.28
C TYR A 273 8.73 17.90 22.64
N PRO A 274 9.67 18.84 22.85
CA PRO A 274 11.09 18.52 23.06
C PRO A 274 11.37 17.58 24.25
N GLU A 275 10.47 17.52 25.22
CA GLU A 275 10.55 16.62 26.37
C GLU A 275 10.48 15.13 26.01
N LEU A 276 9.96 14.79 24.83
CA LEU A 276 9.89 13.41 24.33
C LEU A 276 11.24 12.88 23.84
N GLY A 277 12.07 13.76 23.30
CA GLY A 277 13.36 13.36 22.72
C GLY A 277 14.41 13.00 23.75
N THR A 278 15.39 12.18 23.36
CA THR A 278 16.49 11.78 24.23
C THR A 278 17.32 12.96 24.76
N ARG A 279 17.50 14.00 23.93
CA ARG A 279 18.26 15.21 24.30
C ARG A 279 17.44 16.28 25.01
N LYS A 280 16.11 16.20 24.98
CA LYS A 280 15.14 17.12 25.61
C LYS A 280 15.43 18.60 25.31
N ARG A 281 15.79 18.92 24.07
CA ARG A 281 16.14 20.27 23.62
C ARG A 281 15.27 20.70 22.42
N PRO A 282 14.92 22.00 22.33
CA PRO A 282 14.22 22.52 21.15
C PRO A 282 15.04 22.35 19.88
N HIS A 283 14.39 21.96 18.79
CA HIS A 283 14.92 21.95 17.44
C HIS A 283 13.80 22.16 16.42
N GLU A 284 14.15 22.34 15.16
CA GLU A 284 13.17 22.47 14.07
C GLU A 284 12.82 21.07 13.51
N VAL A 285 11.69 20.98 12.83
CA VAL A 285 11.32 19.81 12.05
C VAL A 285 12.38 19.56 10.98
N ARG A 286 12.77 18.31 10.81
CA ARG A 286 13.83 17.90 9.88
C ARG A 286 13.53 18.30 8.44
N THR A 287 14.55 18.75 7.73
CA THR A 287 14.44 19.21 6.33
C THR A 287 15.21 18.31 5.35
N THR A 288 16.00 17.36 5.87
CA THR A 288 16.83 16.44 5.08
C THR A 288 16.28 15.02 5.14
N TRP A 289 16.74 14.19 4.22
CA TRP A 289 16.40 12.77 4.15
C TRP A 289 17.39 11.90 4.93
N GLY A 290 17.07 10.62 5.08
CA GLY A 290 17.86 9.64 5.81
C GLY A 290 17.50 9.52 7.28
N VAL A 291 18.12 8.59 7.98
CA VAL A 291 17.82 8.24 9.37
C VAL A 291 18.23 9.35 10.33
N SER A 292 17.36 9.71 11.26
CA SER A 292 17.65 10.67 12.33
C SER A 292 18.28 9.97 13.52
N THR A 293 19.29 10.59 14.13
CA THR A 293 19.80 10.15 15.44
C THR A 293 18.93 10.65 16.61
N GLU A 294 18.00 11.58 16.37
CA GLU A 294 17.07 12.05 17.39
C GLU A 294 15.91 11.07 17.54
N VAL A 295 15.95 10.27 18.58
CA VAL A 295 14.94 9.26 18.91
C VAL A 295 14.26 9.60 20.23
N LEU A 296 13.13 8.97 20.52
CA LEU A 296 12.44 9.15 21.81
C LEU A 296 13.34 8.77 23.00
N ASP A 297 13.14 9.45 24.12
CA ASP A 297 13.49 8.90 25.44
C ASP A 297 12.54 7.71 25.71
N PRO A 298 13.01 6.46 25.80
CA PRO A 298 12.15 5.29 25.97
C PRO A 298 11.61 5.22 27.42
N SER A 299 10.83 6.22 27.80
CA SER A 299 10.30 6.45 29.17
C SER A 299 8.81 6.15 29.26
N GLU A 300 8.27 6.03 30.47
CA GLU A 300 6.84 5.94 30.71
C GLU A 300 6.08 7.22 30.29
N GLU A 301 6.77 8.37 30.28
CA GLU A 301 6.20 9.62 29.78
C GLU A 301 5.96 9.54 28.27
N SER A 302 6.96 9.09 27.51
CA SER A 302 6.85 8.88 26.07
C SER A 302 5.81 7.79 25.75
N LEU A 303 5.81 6.66 26.49
CA LEU A 303 4.78 5.64 26.34
C LEU A 303 3.37 6.19 26.60
N THR A 304 3.19 7.00 27.64
CA THR A 304 1.90 7.61 27.96
C THR A 304 1.45 8.56 26.85
N PHE A 305 2.38 9.34 26.30
CA PHE A 305 2.09 10.23 25.19
C PHE A 305 1.60 9.46 23.97
N PHE A 306 2.34 8.44 23.54
CA PHE A 306 1.98 7.64 22.37
C PHE A 306 0.72 6.80 22.59
N ARG A 307 0.45 6.32 23.80
CA ARG A 307 -0.83 5.68 24.13
C ARG A 307 -2.01 6.64 23.94
N HIS A 308 -1.89 7.90 24.35
CA HIS A 308 -2.92 8.90 24.11
C HIS A 308 -3.09 9.22 22.61
N VAL A 309 -1.99 9.28 21.86
CA VAL A 309 -2.04 9.43 20.39
C VAL A 309 -2.78 8.26 19.76
N LEU A 310 -2.40 7.03 20.11
CA LEU A 310 -3.03 5.81 19.59
C LEU A 310 -4.49 5.72 19.98
N ASP A 311 -4.90 6.18 21.16
CA ASP A 311 -6.31 6.21 21.56
C ASP A 311 -7.15 7.07 20.60
N GLU A 312 -6.69 8.27 20.23
CA GLU A 312 -7.41 9.13 19.27
C GLU A 312 -7.38 8.55 17.84
N VAL A 313 -6.25 7.97 17.43
CA VAL A 313 -6.12 7.30 16.11
C VAL A 313 -7.09 6.12 16.01
N LEU A 314 -7.21 5.31 17.05
CA LEU A 314 -8.11 4.15 17.08
C LEU A 314 -9.60 4.52 17.11
N GLU A 315 -9.97 5.75 17.48
CA GLU A 315 -11.33 6.28 17.35
C GLU A 315 -11.68 6.68 15.93
N ILE A 316 -10.67 7.01 15.11
CA ILE A 316 -10.83 7.45 13.72
C ILE A 316 -10.81 6.25 12.77
N PHE A 317 -9.85 5.35 12.95
CA PHE A 317 -9.63 4.20 12.06
C PHE A 317 -10.29 2.94 12.61
N ASP A 318 -11.13 2.32 11.80
CA ASP A 318 -11.83 1.08 12.14
C ASP A 318 -11.08 -0.20 11.72
N ALA A 319 -9.88 -0.05 11.15
CA ALA A 319 -9.01 -1.15 10.76
C ALA A 319 -8.71 -2.09 11.94
N PRO A 320 -8.66 -3.40 11.73
CA PRO A 320 -8.24 -4.35 12.76
C PRO A 320 -6.76 -4.24 13.11
N PHE A 321 -6.00 -3.48 12.33
CA PHE A 321 -4.56 -3.31 12.43
C PHE A 321 -4.17 -1.84 12.62
N VAL A 322 -3.05 -1.61 13.33
CA VAL A 322 -2.39 -0.30 13.48
C VAL A 322 -0.88 -0.52 13.41
N ALA A 323 -0.21 0.17 12.49
CA ALA A 323 1.24 0.14 12.41
C ALA A 323 1.85 1.11 13.43
N ILE A 324 2.86 0.65 14.15
CA ILE A 324 3.57 1.40 15.19
C ILE A 324 5.07 1.55 14.88
N GLY A 325 5.47 1.28 13.63
CA GLY A 325 6.82 1.46 13.13
C GLY A 325 7.85 0.50 13.72
N GLY A 326 8.89 1.07 14.26
CA GLY A 326 9.96 0.35 14.96
C GLY A 326 11.18 0.07 14.09
N ASP A 327 11.29 0.70 12.93
CA ASP A 327 12.44 0.65 12.04
C ASP A 327 13.49 1.71 12.41
N GLU A 328 14.71 1.46 11.97
CA GLU A 328 15.83 2.39 11.92
C GLU A 328 16.06 3.21 13.20
N VAL A 329 16.14 2.55 14.37
CA VAL A 329 16.27 3.18 15.68
C VAL A 329 17.74 3.23 16.13
N PRO A 330 18.47 4.36 15.95
CA PRO A 330 19.84 4.50 16.47
C PRO A 330 19.86 4.54 17.99
N THR A 331 20.68 3.69 18.60
CA THR A 331 20.78 3.58 20.06
C THR A 331 21.92 4.38 20.66
N THR A 332 22.72 5.07 19.85
CA THR A 332 23.90 5.85 20.29
C THR A 332 23.56 6.82 21.40
N LEU A 333 22.50 7.64 21.23
CA LEU A 333 22.10 8.60 22.26
C LEU A 333 21.59 7.93 23.54
N TRP A 334 21.00 6.75 23.43
CA TRP A 334 20.59 5.98 24.60
C TRP A 334 21.78 5.47 25.38
N ARG A 335 22.84 5.02 24.70
CA ARG A 335 24.11 4.58 25.35
C ARG A 335 24.83 5.71 26.05
N GLU A 336 24.78 6.90 25.51
CA GLU A 336 25.40 8.11 26.06
C GLU A 336 24.63 8.69 27.26
N ASN A 337 23.38 8.29 27.49
CA ASN A 337 22.52 8.83 28.55
C ASN A 337 22.49 7.91 29.78
N PRO A 338 23.15 8.30 30.92
CA PRO A 338 23.20 7.46 32.09
C PRO A 338 21.84 7.08 32.70
N ALA A 339 20.80 7.94 32.54
CA ALA A 339 19.47 7.67 33.03
C ALA A 339 18.78 6.57 32.21
N ILE A 340 19.01 6.55 30.91
CA ILE A 340 18.48 5.51 30.01
C ILE A 340 19.21 4.18 30.25
N VAL A 341 20.54 4.22 30.42
CA VAL A 341 21.32 3.04 30.78
C VAL A 341 20.84 2.44 32.11
N ALA A 342 20.62 3.27 33.13
CA ALA A 342 20.10 2.81 34.42
C ALA A 342 18.68 2.23 34.31
N ARG A 343 17.84 2.77 33.40
CA ARG A 343 16.49 2.24 33.10
C ARG A 343 16.59 0.84 32.50
N ALA A 344 17.44 0.64 31.49
CA ALA A 344 17.67 -0.69 30.90
C ALA A 344 18.07 -1.71 31.95
N GLN A 345 19.03 -1.36 32.84
CA GLN A 345 19.46 -2.20 33.96
C GLN A 345 18.30 -2.51 34.93
N THR A 346 17.47 -1.51 35.25
CA THR A 346 16.30 -1.68 36.16
C THR A 346 15.28 -2.63 35.57
N LEU A 347 15.12 -2.63 34.25
CA LEU A 347 14.24 -3.53 33.50
C LEU A 347 14.85 -4.92 33.27
N GLY A 348 16.11 -5.14 33.69
CA GLY A 348 16.80 -6.41 33.51
C GLY A 348 17.21 -6.68 32.07
N LEU A 349 17.40 -5.65 31.27
CA LEU A 349 17.86 -5.76 29.88
C LEU A 349 19.39 -5.80 29.83
N ASP A 350 19.94 -6.64 28.96
CA ASP A 350 21.40 -6.83 28.82
C ASP A 350 22.10 -5.57 28.26
N ASP A 351 21.42 -4.85 27.36
CA ASP A 351 21.88 -3.59 26.73
C ASP A 351 20.70 -2.63 26.53
N VAL A 352 21.00 -1.35 26.30
CA VAL A 352 20.01 -0.29 25.94
C VAL A 352 19.27 -0.61 24.66
N ALA A 353 19.85 -1.36 23.73
CA ALA A 353 19.16 -1.84 22.53
C ALA A 353 17.90 -2.66 22.86
N GLY A 354 17.87 -3.35 23.99
CA GLY A 354 16.67 -4.06 24.46
C GLY A 354 15.48 -3.13 24.77
N LEU A 355 15.72 -1.83 24.99
CA LEU A 355 14.67 -0.83 25.20
C LEU A 355 13.81 -0.64 23.95
N HIS A 356 14.34 -0.85 22.76
CA HIS A 356 13.58 -0.82 21.51
C HIS A 356 12.42 -1.84 21.54
N GLY A 357 12.76 -3.13 21.69
CA GLY A 357 11.73 -4.17 21.78
C GLY A 357 10.82 -4.02 22.99
N TRP A 358 11.34 -3.56 24.14
CA TRP A 358 10.53 -3.27 25.32
C TRP A 358 9.49 -2.17 25.06
N PHE A 359 9.89 -1.07 24.41
CA PHE A 359 9.02 0.06 24.12
C PHE A 359 7.89 -0.35 23.16
N LEU A 360 8.22 -1.02 22.07
CA LEU A 360 7.25 -1.51 21.10
C LEU A 360 6.30 -2.54 21.70
N ALA A 361 6.79 -3.46 22.53
CA ALA A 361 5.94 -4.40 23.23
C ALA A 361 4.87 -3.69 24.09
N ARG A 362 5.25 -2.60 24.80
CA ARG A 362 4.31 -1.82 25.61
C ARG A 362 3.24 -1.08 24.76
N LEU A 363 3.62 -0.59 23.58
CA LEU A 363 2.66 0.00 22.64
C LEU A 363 1.74 -1.08 22.04
N ALA A 364 2.30 -2.21 21.65
CA ALA A 364 1.53 -3.34 21.12
C ALA A 364 0.52 -3.89 22.14
N GLU A 365 0.91 -4.03 23.42
CA GLU A 365 -0.01 -4.38 24.51
C GLU A 365 -1.16 -3.37 24.64
N HIS A 366 -0.86 -2.07 24.48
CA HIS A 366 -1.90 -1.04 24.52
C HIS A 366 -2.88 -1.19 23.33
N VAL A 367 -2.37 -1.38 22.11
CA VAL A 367 -3.16 -1.64 20.90
C VAL A 367 -4.04 -2.88 21.10
N ALA A 368 -3.47 -3.98 21.61
CA ALA A 368 -4.20 -5.21 21.90
C ALA A 368 -5.33 -5.01 22.94
N SER A 369 -5.10 -4.16 23.96
CA SER A 369 -6.12 -3.80 24.93
C SER A 369 -7.34 -3.11 24.31
N ARG A 370 -7.17 -2.48 23.16
CA ARG A 370 -8.20 -1.84 22.32
C ARG A 370 -8.80 -2.78 21.27
N ARG A 371 -8.48 -4.08 21.34
CA ARG A 371 -8.93 -5.14 20.41
C ARG A 371 -8.48 -4.89 18.96
N ARG A 372 -7.27 -4.36 18.79
CA ARG A 372 -6.58 -4.22 17.51
C ARG A 372 -5.27 -4.99 17.58
N ARG A 373 -4.69 -5.27 16.43
CA ARG A 373 -3.36 -5.88 16.31
C ARG A 373 -2.35 -4.82 15.87
N ALA A 374 -1.22 -4.79 16.54
CA ALA A 374 -0.09 -3.96 16.09
C ALA A 374 0.59 -4.59 14.87
N VAL A 375 1.10 -3.74 13.99
CA VAL A 375 1.98 -4.09 12.87
C VAL A 375 3.31 -3.37 13.13
N VAL A 376 4.42 -4.05 12.95
CA VAL A 376 5.77 -3.49 13.15
C VAL A 376 6.68 -3.85 11.97
N TRP A 377 7.70 -3.04 11.74
CA TRP A 377 8.79 -3.38 10.84
C TRP A 377 9.69 -4.47 11.46
N ASP A 378 10.38 -5.21 10.63
CA ASP A 378 11.09 -6.45 11.04
C ASP A 378 12.28 -6.24 11.97
N GLU A 379 12.76 -5.00 12.19
CA GLU A 379 13.76 -4.69 13.24
C GLU A 379 13.22 -4.92 14.64
N ALA A 380 11.92 -4.74 14.81
CA ALA A 380 11.24 -5.00 16.08
C ALA A 380 11.15 -6.49 16.44
N PHE A 381 11.32 -7.39 15.44
CA PHE A 381 11.21 -8.82 15.65
C PHE A 381 12.29 -9.33 16.62
N GLY A 382 11.83 -9.89 17.73
CA GLY A 382 12.69 -10.42 18.78
C GLY A 382 11.91 -10.99 19.96
N PRO A 383 12.59 -11.51 20.99
CA PRO A 383 11.97 -12.22 22.11
C PRO A 383 10.95 -11.39 22.93
N ALA A 384 11.07 -10.08 22.90
CA ALA A 384 10.18 -9.18 23.65
C ALA A 384 8.84 -8.94 22.94
N LEU A 385 8.76 -9.20 21.63
CA LEU A 385 7.58 -8.88 20.81
C LEU A 385 6.44 -9.87 21.10
N PRO A 386 5.21 -9.39 21.46
CA PRO A 386 4.05 -10.25 21.61
C PRO A 386 3.68 -10.96 20.29
N ARG A 387 3.30 -12.24 20.36
CA ARG A 387 3.07 -13.08 19.17
C ARG A 387 1.89 -12.67 18.29
N ASP A 388 0.93 -11.95 18.83
CA ASP A 388 -0.21 -11.42 18.09
C ASP A 388 0.14 -10.19 17.22
N VAL A 389 1.37 -9.67 17.35
CA VAL A 389 1.90 -8.59 16.51
C VAL A 389 2.24 -9.14 15.13
N VAL A 390 1.84 -8.42 14.09
CA VAL A 390 2.18 -8.71 12.70
C VAL A 390 3.54 -8.09 12.39
N VAL A 391 4.41 -8.85 11.71
CA VAL A 391 5.73 -8.38 11.29
C VAL A 391 5.73 -8.08 9.80
N THR A 392 6.06 -6.87 9.40
CA THR A 392 6.33 -6.50 8.01
C THR A 392 7.81 -6.66 7.71
N SER A 393 8.15 -7.63 6.84
CA SER A 393 9.54 -7.95 6.51
C SER A 393 9.98 -7.14 5.29
N TRP A 394 10.78 -6.08 5.51
CA TRP A 394 11.24 -5.17 4.47
C TRP A 394 12.73 -5.32 4.14
N ARG A 395 13.58 -5.68 5.11
CA ARG A 395 15.02 -5.86 4.88
C ARG A 395 15.37 -7.08 4.02
N GLY A 396 14.40 -7.95 3.76
CA GLY A 396 14.50 -9.14 2.93
C GLY A 396 13.47 -10.18 3.33
N TRP A 397 13.56 -11.37 2.78
CA TRP A 397 12.58 -12.43 3.03
C TRP A 397 12.88 -13.28 4.26
N ALA A 398 14.17 -13.43 4.60
CA ALA A 398 14.58 -14.40 5.63
C ALA A 398 14.10 -14.03 7.03
N VAL A 399 14.08 -12.73 7.37
CA VAL A 399 13.56 -12.27 8.68
C VAL A 399 12.07 -12.58 8.79
N GLY A 400 11.30 -12.40 7.71
CA GLY A 400 9.89 -12.79 7.67
C GLY A 400 9.69 -14.30 7.84
N ALA A 401 10.54 -15.14 7.22
CA ALA A 401 10.50 -16.59 7.41
C ALA A 401 10.82 -16.99 8.87
N ASP A 402 11.81 -16.33 9.48
CA ASP A 402 12.14 -16.54 10.90
C ASP A 402 10.95 -16.13 11.82
N ALA A 403 10.26 -15.01 11.49
CA ALA A 403 9.09 -14.54 12.23
C ALA A 403 7.89 -15.50 12.09
N LEU A 404 7.64 -16.03 10.89
CA LEU A 404 6.64 -17.08 10.65
C LEU A 404 6.93 -18.31 11.51
N ALA A 405 8.18 -18.80 11.50
CA ALA A 405 8.59 -19.95 12.31
C ALA A 405 8.44 -19.68 13.82
N ALA A 406 8.60 -18.44 14.26
CA ALA A 406 8.37 -18.03 15.64
C ALA A 406 6.89 -17.87 16.02
N GLY A 407 5.97 -17.96 15.06
CA GLY A 407 4.53 -17.90 15.28
C GLY A 407 3.91 -16.50 15.11
N HIS A 408 4.62 -15.56 14.49
CA HIS A 408 4.06 -14.26 14.07
C HIS A 408 3.43 -14.36 12.70
N ASP A 409 2.31 -13.69 12.50
CA ASP A 409 1.81 -13.42 11.16
C ASP A 409 2.73 -12.40 10.46
N VAL A 410 2.90 -12.56 9.14
CA VAL A 410 3.87 -11.78 8.37
C VAL A 410 3.27 -11.17 7.12
N VAL A 411 3.68 -9.93 6.82
CA VAL A 411 3.51 -9.28 5.52
C VAL A 411 4.89 -9.12 4.88
N MET A 412 5.05 -9.57 3.63
CA MET A 412 6.33 -9.45 2.91
C MET A 412 6.39 -8.16 2.11
N ALA A 413 7.40 -7.34 2.40
CA ALA A 413 7.63 -6.06 1.75
C ALA A 413 9.13 -5.83 1.42
N PRO A 414 9.86 -6.81 0.83
CA PRO A 414 11.31 -6.70 0.65
C PRO A 414 11.69 -5.50 -0.23
N GLU A 415 12.53 -4.59 0.31
CA GLU A 415 12.94 -3.35 -0.38
C GLU A 415 13.60 -3.62 -1.74
N GLN A 416 14.22 -4.78 -1.89
CA GLN A 416 14.92 -5.17 -3.12
C GLN A 416 13.97 -5.28 -4.33
N VAL A 417 12.65 -5.40 -4.11
CA VAL A 417 11.70 -5.68 -5.20
C VAL A 417 10.41 -4.87 -5.14
N VAL A 418 9.88 -4.57 -3.94
CA VAL A 418 8.54 -3.96 -3.83
C VAL A 418 8.54 -2.51 -3.34
N TYR A 419 9.71 -1.88 -3.15
CA TYR A 419 9.82 -0.44 -2.93
C TYR A 419 9.71 0.27 -4.29
N LEU A 420 8.53 0.80 -4.56
CA LEU A 420 8.21 1.41 -5.86
C LEU A 420 8.67 2.87 -5.97
N ASP A 421 9.13 3.49 -4.88
CA ASP A 421 9.88 4.74 -4.90
C ASP A 421 11.29 4.57 -5.49
N HIS A 422 11.82 3.34 -5.50
CA HIS A 422 13.05 2.99 -6.18
C HIS A 422 12.91 3.13 -7.70
N ARG A 423 14.05 3.41 -8.38
CA ARG A 423 14.10 3.65 -9.83
C ARG A 423 13.54 2.47 -10.63
N GLY A 424 12.63 2.78 -11.56
CA GLY A 424 11.98 1.79 -12.42
C GLY A 424 12.73 1.53 -13.73
N GLY A 425 13.83 2.23 -13.99
CA GLY A 425 14.66 2.10 -15.17
C GLY A 425 16.08 2.58 -14.91
N ASP A 426 16.99 2.25 -15.83
CA ASP A 426 18.41 2.60 -15.75
C ASP A 426 18.82 3.61 -16.83
N THR A 427 17.91 4.53 -17.17
CA THR A 427 18.18 5.61 -18.10
C THR A 427 18.66 6.86 -17.36
N PRO A 428 19.52 7.70 -17.96
CA PRO A 428 19.95 8.95 -17.35
C PRO A 428 18.83 9.95 -17.05
N ASP A 429 17.66 9.73 -17.66
CA ASP A 429 16.50 10.62 -17.58
C ASP A 429 15.53 10.23 -16.45
N GLU A 430 15.80 9.16 -15.69
CA GLU A 430 14.99 8.85 -14.50
C GLU A 430 14.94 10.05 -13.55
N PRO A 431 13.75 10.39 -12.97
CA PRO A 431 13.54 11.67 -12.27
C PRO A 431 14.51 11.92 -11.12
N VAL A 432 14.66 10.94 -10.25
CA VAL A 432 15.66 10.92 -9.18
C VAL A 432 16.02 9.45 -8.98
N PRO A 433 17.15 8.98 -9.52
CA PRO A 433 17.50 7.57 -9.46
C PRO A 433 17.98 7.21 -8.05
N VAL A 434 17.06 6.77 -7.21
CA VAL A 434 17.35 6.28 -5.84
C VAL A 434 17.16 4.78 -5.75
N GLY A 435 17.77 4.18 -4.73
CA GLY A 435 17.60 2.78 -4.38
C GLY A 435 18.02 1.80 -5.46
N PHE A 436 17.43 0.63 -5.45
CA PHE A 436 17.71 -0.43 -6.41
C PHE A 436 17.06 -0.15 -7.77
N LEU A 437 17.58 -0.78 -8.82
CA LEU A 437 16.85 -0.90 -10.06
C LEU A 437 15.76 -1.96 -9.87
N THR A 438 14.51 -1.52 -9.89
CA THR A 438 13.34 -2.37 -9.70
C THR A 438 12.42 -2.22 -10.91
N THR A 439 12.64 -3.06 -11.91
CA THR A 439 11.89 -3.00 -13.18
C THR A 439 10.48 -3.59 -13.01
N LEU A 440 9.65 -3.40 -14.03
CA LEU A 440 8.33 -4.03 -14.13
C LEU A 440 8.42 -5.56 -14.01
N ASP A 441 9.43 -6.17 -14.68
CA ASP A 441 9.63 -7.62 -14.67
C ASP A 441 10.13 -8.11 -13.32
N ASP A 442 10.95 -7.33 -12.60
CA ASP A 442 11.36 -7.67 -11.24
C ASP A 442 10.18 -7.74 -10.29
N VAL A 443 9.26 -6.76 -10.35
CA VAL A 443 8.06 -6.75 -9.52
C VAL A 443 7.10 -7.87 -9.93
N TYR A 444 6.99 -8.18 -11.23
CA TYR A 444 6.14 -9.29 -11.68
C TYR A 444 6.70 -10.67 -11.27
N ALA A 445 8.03 -10.80 -11.18
CA ALA A 445 8.69 -12.02 -10.71
C ALA A 445 8.74 -12.15 -9.18
N PHE A 446 8.22 -11.18 -8.43
CA PHE A 446 8.18 -11.22 -6.97
C PHE A 446 7.42 -12.45 -6.45
N GLU A 447 8.02 -13.16 -5.48
CA GLU A 447 7.37 -14.21 -4.72
C GLU A 447 7.46 -13.87 -3.23
N PRO A 448 6.32 -13.71 -2.53
CA PRO A 448 6.31 -13.37 -1.11
C PRO A 448 7.04 -14.37 -0.22
N LEU A 449 6.98 -15.65 -0.53
CA LEU A 449 7.73 -16.68 0.19
C LEU A 449 8.43 -17.61 -0.81
N PRO A 450 9.69 -17.33 -1.18
CA PRO A 450 10.48 -18.17 -2.05
C PRO A 450 10.59 -19.61 -1.52
N ALA A 451 10.60 -20.58 -2.44
CA ALA A 451 10.60 -22.02 -2.10
C ALA A 451 11.78 -22.40 -1.18
N GLU A 452 12.91 -21.71 -1.30
CA GLU A 452 14.11 -21.92 -0.48
C GLU A 452 13.87 -21.63 1.01
N LEU A 453 12.89 -20.78 1.32
CA LEU A 453 12.53 -20.39 2.70
C LEU A 453 11.28 -21.07 3.22
N ALA A 454 10.52 -21.79 2.37
CA ALA A 454 9.27 -22.43 2.78
C ALA A 454 9.47 -23.42 3.95
N GLY A 455 10.53 -24.25 3.91
CA GLY A 455 10.85 -25.17 5.01
C GLY A 455 11.29 -24.50 6.32
N ALA A 456 11.87 -23.29 6.25
CA ALA A 456 12.19 -22.50 7.44
C ALA A 456 10.92 -21.89 8.04
N ALA A 457 10.03 -21.37 7.20
CA ALA A 457 8.78 -20.76 7.59
C ALA A 457 7.80 -21.75 8.27
N ASP A 458 7.77 -23.00 7.81
CA ASP A 458 6.92 -24.06 8.38
C ASP A 458 7.42 -24.61 9.72
N GLY A 459 8.56 -24.15 10.21
CA GLY A 459 9.18 -24.66 11.46
C GLY A 459 9.62 -26.14 11.35
N THR A 460 9.62 -26.72 10.15
CA THR A 460 9.99 -28.13 9.94
C THR A 460 11.50 -28.38 9.92
N ALA A 461 12.30 -27.32 9.86
CA ALA A 461 13.76 -27.41 10.03
C ALA A 461 14.12 -27.70 11.49
N ALA A 462 13.97 -28.97 11.92
CA ALA A 462 14.53 -29.56 13.14
C ALA A 462 14.30 -28.76 14.45
N GLY A 463 13.07 -28.30 14.72
CA GLY A 463 12.68 -27.75 16.01
C GLY A 463 12.21 -28.85 16.99
N PRO A 464 12.37 -28.67 18.32
CA PRO A 464 11.81 -29.60 19.31
C PRO A 464 10.27 -29.64 19.20
N ALA A 465 9.68 -30.78 19.55
CA ALA A 465 8.21 -31.00 19.54
C ALA A 465 7.36 -30.01 20.39
N THR A 466 8.00 -29.06 21.04
CA THR A 466 7.42 -27.98 21.86
C THR A 466 7.43 -26.62 21.13
N ALA A 467 7.86 -26.55 19.87
CA ALA A 467 7.81 -25.30 19.11
C ALA A 467 6.35 -24.83 18.91
N PRO A 468 6.10 -23.51 18.92
CA PRO A 468 4.77 -22.98 18.62
C PRO A 468 4.32 -23.35 17.20
N ALA A 469 3.01 -23.32 16.96
CA ALA A 469 2.51 -23.35 15.58
C ALA A 469 3.08 -22.15 14.81
N PRO A 470 3.47 -22.33 13.53
CA PRO A 470 3.93 -21.23 12.69
C PRO A 470 2.84 -20.17 12.50
N GLY A 471 3.25 -18.94 12.27
CA GLY A 471 2.35 -17.84 11.91
C GLY A 471 1.84 -17.98 10.47
N ALA A 472 0.94 -17.10 10.09
CA ALA A 472 0.39 -17.07 8.74
C ALA A 472 1.10 -16.02 7.88
N LEU A 473 1.49 -16.40 6.65
CA LEU A 473 1.83 -15.42 5.61
C LEU A 473 0.53 -14.75 5.14
N LEU A 474 0.31 -13.51 5.56
CA LEU A 474 -0.89 -12.75 5.20
C LEU A 474 -0.88 -12.32 3.73
N GLY A 475 0.30 -12.04 3.19
CA GLY A 475 0.51 -11.60 1.81
C GLY A 475 1.70 -10.67 1.68
N GLY A 476 1.58 -9.64 0.83
CA GLY A 476 2.63 -8.68 0.60
C GLY A 476 2.15 -7.24 0.55
N GLN A 477 3.10 -6.32 0.62
CA GLN A 477 2.88 -4.89 0.54
C GLN A 477 3.93 -4.24 -0.36
N ALA A 478 3.50 -3.31 -1.20
CA ALA A 478 4.38 -2.46 -1.98
C ALA A 478 4.51 -1.09 -1.32
N GLU A 479 5.70 -0.50 -1.34
CA GLU A 479 5.97 0.72 -0.61
C GLU A 479 6.16 1.92 -1.56
N LEU A 480 5.62 3.07 -1.18
CA LEU A 480 5.77 4.35 -1.89
C LEU A 480 6.24 5.40 -0.89
N TRP A 481 7.54 5.38 -0.57
CA TRP A 481 8.18 6.39 0.24
C TRP A 481 8.29 7.71 -0.51
N SER A 482 8.06 8.84 0.17
CA SER A 482 7.79 10.09 -0.54
C SER A 482 8.90 11.15 -0.43
N GLU A 483 10.14 10.80 -0.07
CA GLU A 483 11.27 11.74 -0.04
C GLU A 483 11.47 12.45 -1.40
N HIS A 484 11.17 11.75 -2.48
CA HIS A 484 11.29 12.25 -3.85
C HIS A 484 9.97 12.27 -4.62
N LEU A 485 8.86 11.89 -3.97
CA LEU A 485 7.52 11.85 -4.54
C LEU A 485 6.68 13.04 -4.02
N ASP A 486 7.07 14.24 -4.40
CA ASP A 486 6.55 15.52 -3.93
C ASP A 486 5.17 15.91 -4.49
N SER A 487 4.51 15.03 -5.21
CA SER A 487 3.20 15.28 -5.83
C SER A 487 2.51 13.98 -6.26
N ALA A 488 1.18 14.01 -6.43
CA ALA A 488 0.42 12.89 -6.95
C ALA A 488 0.93 12.38 -8.31
N ARG A 489 1.45 13.27 -9.17
CA ARG A 489 2.06 12.88 -10.45
C ARG A 489 3.33 12.04 -10.25
N ARG A 490 4.14 12.36 -9.24
CA ARG A 490 5.34 11.58 -8.91
C ARG A 490 4.98 10.23 -8.30
N VAL A 491 3.94 10.20 -7.47
CA VAL A 491 3.37 8.95 -6.94
C VAL A 491 2.86 8.06 -8.09
N ASP A 492 2.11 8.62 -9.04
CA ASP A 492 1.65 7.88 -10.22
C ASP A 492 2.82 7.27 -11.02
N TYR A 493 3.84 8.08 -11.28
CA TYR A 493 5.03 7.66 -12.02
C TYR A 493 5.77 6.51 -11.32
N ALA A 494 5.94 6.61 -10.01
CA ALA A 494 6.60 5.58 -9.21
C ALA A 494 5.76 4.29 -9.11
N ALA A 495 4.46 4.44 -8.86
CA ALA A 495 3.55 3.31 -8.68
C ALA A 495 3.32 2.54 -9.99
N PHE A 496 3.01 3.21 -11.08
CA PHE A 496 2.50 2.55 -12.29
C PHE A 496 3.53 2.53 -13.43
N PRO A 497 3.58 1.40 -14.17
CA PRO A 497 2.69 0.22 -14.10
C PRO A 497 3.11 -0.87 -13.11
N ARG A 498 4.16 -0.69 -12.30
CA ARG A 498 4.71 -1.72 -11.40
C ARG A 498 3.71 -2.18 -10.34
N LEU A 499 2.88 -1.28 -9.81
CA LEU A 499 1.82 -1.65 -8.86
C LEU A 499 0.77 -2.57 -9.50
N ALA A 500 0.55 -2.50 -10.81
CA ALA A 500 -0.32 -3.45 -11.52
C ALA A 500 0.29 -4.85 -11.59
N ALA A 501 1.62 -4.95 -11.76
CA ALA A 501 2.36 -6.22 -11.69
C ALA A 501 2.29 -6.82 -10.28
N PHE A 502 2.57 -6.01 -9.26
CA PHE A 502 2.42 -6.42 -7.86
C PHE A 502 1.01 -6.94 -7.55
N ALA A 503 -0.02 -6.21 -8.00
CA ALA A 503 -1.41 -6.60 -7.78
C ALA A 503 -1.74 -7.97 -8.40
N GLU A 504 -1.20 -8.28 -9.57
CA GLU A 504 -1.39 -9.61 -10.18
C GLU A 504 -0.66 -10.71 -9.41
N VAL A 505 0.54 -10.44 -8.89
CA VAL A 505 1.25 -11.38 -8.01
C VAL A 505 0.44 -11.70 -6.75
N MET A 506 -0.17 -10.68 -6.14
CA MET A 506 -0.94 -10.84 -4.89
C MET A 506 -2.31 -11.48 -5.11
N TRP A 507 -2.89 -11.32 -6.29
CA TRP A 507 -4.23 -11.78 -6.59
C TRP A 507 -4.27 -13.13 -7.29
N SER A 508 -3.54 -13.24 -8.42
CA SER A 508 -3.66 -14.39 -9.34
C SER A 508 -2.94 -15.64 -8.83
N PRO A 509 -3.36 -16.84 -9.22
CA PRO A 509 -2.70 -18.08 -8.84
C PRO A 509 -1.19 -18.05 -9.08
N GLU A 510 -0.46 -18.84 -8.30
CA GLU A 510 0.99 -19.04 -8.51
C GLU A 510 1.29 -19.51 -9.93
N ALA A 511 2.33 -18.93 -10.54
CA ALA A 511 2.78 -19.24 -11.87
C ALA A 511 4.28 -18.96 -12.00
N ASP A 512 4.93 -19.55 -12.98
CA ASP A 512 6.28 -19.09 -13.37
C ASP A 512 6.18 -17.70 -14.00
N ARG A 513 6.57 -16.69 -13.22
CA ARG A 513 6.59 -15.27 -13.60
C ARG A 513 7.98 -14.76 -13.97
N SER A 514 8.95 -15.66 -14.17
CA SER A 514 10.29 -15.27 -14.60
C SER A 514 10.25 -14.52 -15.93
N PRO A 515 11.20 -13.60 -16.18
CA PRO A 515 11.26 -12.84 -17.43
C PRO A 515 11.23 -13.75 -18.66
N GLY A 516 10.32 -13.47 -19.60
CA GLY A 516 10.13 -14.27 -20.82
C GLY A 516 9.33 -15.55 -20.65
N SER A 517 8.82 -15.88 -19.46
CA SER A 517 7.87 -16.99 -19.27
C SER A 517 6.55 -16.75 -20.02
N PRO A 518 5.73 -17.78 -20.24
CA PRO A 518 4.40 -17.61 -20.83
C PRO A 518 3.52 -16.63 -20.02
N ALA A 519 3.55 -16.69 -18.68
CA ALA A 519 2.78 -15.81 -17.81
C ALA A 519 3.26 -14.34 -17.94
N ALA A 520 4.59 -14.11 -17.97
CA ALA A 520 5.14 -12.76 -18.15
C ALA A 520 4.74 -12.15 -19.50
N ARG A 521 4.80 -12.91 -20.60
CA ARG A 521 4.33 -12.43 -21.90
C ARG A 521 2.84 -12.11 -21.91
N ALA A 522 2.01 -12.99 -21.37
CA ALA A 522 0.57 -12.76 -21.29
C ALA A 522 0.21 -11.53 -20.41
N PHE A 523 0.95 -11.31 -19.31
CA PHE A 523 0.81 -10.11 -18.50
C PHE A 523 1.14 -8.85 -19.32
N HIS A 524 2.29 -8.83 -20.00
CA HIS A 524 2.69 -7.69 -20.83
C HIS A 524 1.69 -7.39 -21.95
N GLU A 525 1.12 -8.40 -22.60
CA GLU A 525 0.08 -8.24 -23.61
C GLU A 525 -1.17 -7.58 -23.02
N ARG A 526 -1.67 -8.06 -21.87
CA ARG A 526 -2.82 -7.45 -21.18
C ARG A 526 -2.53 -6.04 -20.70
N LEU A 527 -1.33 -5.81 -20.16
CA LEU A 527 -0.90 -4.51 -19.72
C LEU A 527 -0.96 -3.48 -20.86
N VAL A 528 -0.27 -3.78 -21.97
CA VAL A 528 -0.14 -2.83 -23.09
C VAL A 528 -1.45 -2.63 -23.83
N ALA A 529 -2.14 -3.73 -24.15
CA ALA A 529 -3.34 -3.65 -24.99
C ALA A 529 -4.57 -3.12 -24.27
N HIS A 530 -4.66 -3.34 -22.94
CA HIS A 530 -5.90 -3.08 -22.20
C HIS A 530 -5.70 -2.20 -20.98
N HIS A 531 -4.65 -2.42 -20.19
CA HIS A 531 -4.53 -1.74 -18.89
C HIS A 531 -3.96 -0.31 -19.00
N LEU A 532 -2.91 -0.09 -19.79
CA LEU A 532 -2.40 1.27 -20.03
C LEU A 532 -3.47 2.20 -20.61
N PRO A 533 -4.32 1.79 -21.58
CA PRO A 533 -5.47 2.60 -22.01
C PRO A 533 -6.47 2.91 -20.88
N ARG A 534 -6.63 2.04 -19.86
CA ARG A 534 -7.46 2.33 -18.69
C ARG A 534 -6.81 3.38 -17.79
N LEU A 535 -5.50 3.30 -17.58
CA LEU A 535 -4.74 4.30 -16.84
C LEU A 535 -4.78 5.67 -17.54
N ASP A 536 -4.65 5.69 -18.87
CA ASP A 536 -4.82 6.92 -19.68
C ASP A 536 -6.21 7.54 -19.48
N ALA A 537 -7.26 6.71 -19.54
CA ALA A 537 -8.63 7.16 -19.33
C ALA A 537 -8.88 7.68 -17.90
N ALA A 538 -8.22 7.10 -16.91
CA ALA A 538 -8.24 7.54 -15.51
C ALA A 538 -7.40 8.81 -15.26
N GLY A 539 -6.56 9.23 -16.22
CA GLY A 539 -5.65 10.37 -16.10
C GLY A 539 -4.47 10.08 -15.16
N VAL A 540 -3.96 8.86 -15.17
CA VAL A 540 -2.77 8.44 -14.41
C VAL A 540 -1.51 8.78 -15.20
N GLU A 541 -0.57 9.46 -14.55
CA GLU A 541 0.72 9.85 -15.15
C GLU A 541 1.81 8.80 -14.92
N TYR A 542 1.53 7.56 -15.32
CA TYR A 542 2.44 6.43 -15.14
C TYR A 542 3.79 6.60 -15.87
N ARG A 543 4.79 5.82 -15.48
CA ARG A 543 6.07 5.70 -16.18
C ARG A 543 5.88 4.93 -17.50
N PRO A 544 6.16 5.54 -18.67
CA PRO A 544 6.15 4.82 -19.95
C PRO A 544 7.13 3.65 -19.96
N LEU A 545 6.81 2.59 -20.71
CA LEU A 545 7.63 1.38 -20.77
C LEU A 545 9.02 1.62 -21.40
N ASP A 546 9.11 2.61 -22.29
CA ASP A 546 10.32 3.01 -23.01
C ASP A 546 11.12 4.14 -22.31
N GLY A 547 10.70 4.52 -21.08
CA GLY A 547 11.37 5.55 -20.27
C GLY A 547 10.52 6.80 -20.05
N PRO A 548 10.99 7.73 -19.20
CA PRO A 548 10.22 8.91 -18.83
C PRO A 548 10.01 9.87 -20.00
N HIS A 549 8.86 10.51 -20.02
CA HIS A 549 8.65 11.68 -20.88
C HIS A 549 9.50 12.87 -20.41
N PRO A 550 9.86 13.82 -21.29
CA PRO A 550 10.68 14.97 -20.92
C PRO A 550 10.17 15.78 -19.71
N TRP A 551 8.87 15.87 -19.52
CA TRP A 551 8.26 16.58 -18.36
C TRP A 551 8.22 15.74 -17.09
N GLN A 552 8.51 14.46 -17.15
CA GLN A 552 8.61 13.57 -15.99
C GLN A 552 10.01 13.54 -15.40
N THR A 553 11.03 13.97 -16.16
CA THR A 553 12.41 14.05 -15.70
C THR A 553 12.61 15.12 -14.62
N ARG A 554 13.73 15.09 -13.91
CA ARG A 554 14.10 16.09 -12.89
C ARG A 554 15.56 16.51 -13.06
N PRO A 555 15.89 17.27 -14.12
CA PRO A 555 17.26 17.64 -14.42
C PRO A 555 17.97 18.35 -13.28
N GLY A 556 19.22 17.98 -13.01
CA GLY A 556 20.04 18.63 -11.99
C GLY A 556 19.81 18.13 -10.56
N VAL A 557 18.89 17.19 -10.34
CA VAL A 557 18.69 16.56 -9.04
C VAL A 557 19.45 15.23 -9.00
N ALA A 558 20.46 15.14 -8.15
CA ALA A 558 21.26 13.93 -8.02
C ALA A 558 20.50 12.85 -7.24
N GLY A 559 20.53 11.62 -7.73
CA GLY A 559 20.02 10.45 -7.04
C GLY A 559 21.07 9.72 -6.20
N TRP A 560 20.67 8.57 -5.68
CA TRP A 560 21.52 7.66 -4.94
C TRP A 560 21.20 6.21 -5.34
N PRO A 561 21.66 5.77 -6.51
CA PRO A 561 21.43 4.41 -6.97
C PRO A 561 22.25 3.40 -6.15
N ARG A 562 21.61 2.27 -5.79
CA ARG A 562 22.20 1.11 -5.13
C ARG A 562 22.23 -0.07 -6.12
N ASP A 563 23.14 -1.04 -5.90
CA ASP A 563 23.24 -2.27 -6.69
C ASP A 563 22.59 -3.44 -5.93
N ARG A 564 21.49 -3.98 -6.49
CA ARG A 564 20.77 -5.11 -5.91
C ARG A 564 21.60 -6.40 -5.91
N ALA A 565 22.45 -6.60 -6.93
CA ALA A 565 23.28 -7.80 -6.99
C ALA A 565 24.37 -7.79 -5.90
N GLU A 566 24.96 -6.63 -5.62
CA GLU A 566 25.88 -6.45 -4.50
C GLU A 566 25.18 -6.67 -3.16
N GLU A 567 23.97 -6.15 -2.99
CA GLU A 567 23.15 -6.34 -1.80
C GLU A 567 22.86 -7.83 -1.54
N LEU A 568 22.36 -8.54 -2.55
CA LEU A 568 22.06 -9.97 -2.44
C LEU A 568 23.32 -10.81 -2.22
N ALA A 569 24.45 -10.42 -2.78
CA ALA A 569 25.73 -11.07 -2.55
C ALA A 569 26.24 -10.88 -1.10
N ALA A 570 25.94 -9.74 -0.48
CA ALA A 570 26.35 -9.43 0.89
C ALA A 570 25.40 -10.05 1.94
N GLY A 571 24.08 -9.98 1.74
CA GLY A 571 23.06 -10.36 2.72
C GLY A 571 22.21 -11.56 2.32
N GLY A 572 22.24 -12.01 1.06
CA GLY A 572 21.31 -13.02 0.54
C GLY A 572 19.87 -12.56 0.69
N LEU A 573 18.99 -13.50 1.06
CA LEU A 573 17.56 -13.20 1.29
C LEU A 573 17.29 -12.48 2.63
N ARG A 574 18.33 -12.21 3.44
CA ARG A 574 18.19 -11.35 4.64
C ARG A 574 18.29 -9.87 4.32
N GLY A 575 18.87 -9.51 3.15
CA GLY A 575 19.23 -8.15 2.85
C GLY A 575 20.32 -7.60 3.79
N VAL A 576 20.76 -6.38 3.52
CA VAL A 576 21.65 -5.59 4.35
C VAL A 576 21.12 -4.16 4.57
N GLY A 577 19.85 -3.94 4.20
CA GLY A 577 19.14 -2.68 4.39
C GLY A 577 18.87 -2.36 5.87
N GLY A 578 18.42 -1.13 6.08
CA GLY A 578 18.14 -0.61 7.42
C GLY A 578 19.33 0.01 8.09
N TRP A 579 19.06 0.68 9.21
CA TRP A 579 20.11 1.27 10.05
C TRP A 579 20.99 0.17 10.67
N VAL A 580 22.31 0.28 10.45
CA VAL A 580 23.30 -0.54 11.12
C VAL A 580 24.26 0.41 11.82
N GLU A 581 24.23 0.40 13.16
CA GLU A 581 25.10 1.23 13.99
C GLU A 581 26.57 1.01 13.64
N GLY A 582 27.32 2.09 13.36
CA GLY A 582 28.72 2.06 12.92
C GLY A 582 28.95 1.88 11.42
N ARG A 583 27.94 1.58 10.61
CA ARG A 583 28.08 1.45 9.15
C ARG A 583 27.96 2.80 8.42
N ASP A 584 27.12 3.69 8.94
CA ASP A 584 26.87 5.01 8.32
C ASP A 584 27.76 6.11 8.90
N GLU A 585 28.43 5.88 10.04
CA GLU A 585 29.44 6.81 10.57
C GLU A 585 30.66 6.93 9.64
N ASP A 586 31.06 5.84 8.97
CA ASP A 586 32.14 5.84 7.96
C ASP A 586 31.69 6.39 6.60
N ALA A 587 30.39 6.51 6.34
CA ALA A 587 29.84 7.03 5.08
C ALA A 587 29.73 8.57 5.04
N GLY A 588 30.15 9.28 6.11
CA GLY A 588 30.36 10.74 6.09
C GLY A 588 29.07 11.55 5.96
N GLY A 589 28.00 11.14 6.61
CA GLY A 589 26.82 11.99 6.79
C GLY A 589 27.12 13.13 7.77
N PRO A 590 26.61 14.35 7.55
CA PRO A 590 26.77 15.42 8.53
C PRO A 590 26.00 15.07 9.81
N ALA A 591 26.69 15.19 10.94
CA ALA A 591 26.15 15.05 12.27
C ALA A 591 25.08 16.11 12.59
#